data_9eef629be6362acd231e9ccdbd429c18
#
_entry.id   9eef629be6362acd231e9ccdbd429c18
#
_cell.length_a   1.000
_cell.length_b   1.000
_cell.length_c   1.000
_cell.angle_alpha   90.00
_cell.angle_beta   90.00
_cell.angle_gamma   90.00
#
_symmetry.space_group_name_H-M   'P 1'
#
loop_
_entity.id
_entity.type
_entity.pdbx_description
1 polymer ?
#
loop_
_entity_poly.entity_id
_entity_poly.type
_entity_poly.pdbx_seq_one_letter_code
_entity_poly.pdbx_strand_id
1 'polypeptide(L)'
;AVDPDSLVHEWAESVIGDQYPVPDRILRFTEMLVCDYLNQEMCDNRPPRGAFDLFATEGGTAAMCYIFDSLQENFLLNKGDGIALMVPAFTPYIEIPQLNRYRFKVTELHANRMSQDGLHLWQYSDEDIDRLKNPAIKALFVTNPSNPPSYTLSPETMARIVTIVKEDNPNLMIITDDVYGTF
;
A
#
# COMPACT_ATOMS: atom_id res chain seq x y z
N ALA A 1 28.83 -7.28 -4.78
CA ALA A 1 29.46 -6.22 -3.99
C ALA A 1 29.38 -4.94 -4.81
N VAL A 2 28.89 -3.86 -4.21
CA VAL A 2 28.80 -2.55 -4.85
C VAL A 2 30.22 -2.01 -5.04
N ASP A 3 30.55 -1.56 -6.25
CA ASP A 3 31.82 -0.91 -6.54
C ASP A 3 31.85 0.49 -5.89
N PRO A 4 32.75 0.77 -4.95
CA PRO A 4 32.81 2.06 -4.26
C PRO A 4 33.03 3.25 -5.21
N ASP A 5 33.78 3.05 -6.30
CA ASP A 5 34.09 4.11 -7.27
C ASP A 5 32.84 4.47 -8.09
N SER A 6 32.02 3.48 -8.44
CA SER A 6 30.72 3.69 -9.07
C SER A 6 29.79 4.51 -8.16
N LEU A 7 29.75 4.20 -6.88
CA LEU A 7 28.89 4.87 -5.89
C LEU A 7 29.28 6.35 -5.70
N VAL A 8 30.58 6.64 -5.68
CA VAL A 8 31.10 8.02 -5.60
C VAL A 8 30.75 8.80 -6.87
N HIS A 9 30.87 8.15 -8.03
CA HIS A 9 30.53 8.77 -9.31
C HIS A 9 29.04 9.10 -9.41
N GLU A 10 28.18 8.15 -9.06
CA GLU A 10 26.73 8.36 -9.00
C GLU A 10 26.34 9.48 -8.03
N TRP A 11 26.99 9.54 -6.88
CA TRP A 11 26.81 10.63 -5.92
C TRP A 11 27.19 11.98 -6.49
N ALA A 12 28.35 12.07 -7.14
CA ALA A 12 28.82 13.31 -7.74
C ALA A 12 27.85 13.79 -8.83
N GLU A 13 27.40 12.90 -9.69
CA GLU A 13 26.41 13.23 -10.73
C GLU A 13 25.06 13.66 -10.13
N SER A 14 24.59 12.99 -9.09
CA SER A 14 23.34 13.35 -8.40
C SER A 14 23.41 14.74 -7.79
N VAL A 15 24.56 15.11 -7.20
CA VAL A 15 24.74 16.44 -6.60
C VAL A 15 24.84 17.54 -7.66
N ILE A 16 25.50 17.26 -8.80
CA ILE A 16 25.77 18.26 -9.84
C ILE A 16 24.59 18.37 -10.84
N GLY A 17 23.95 17.24 -11.17
CA GLY A 17 23.03 17.15 -12.29
C GLY A 17 21.55 17.29 -11.94
N ASP A 18 21.13 16.94 -10.72
CA ASP A 18 19.73 16.73 -10.39
C ASP A 18 19.23 17.65 -9.26
N GLN A 19 19.55 18.93 -9.32
CA GLN A 19 18.95 19.90 -8.39
C GLN A 19 17.42 20.00 -8.61
N TYR A 20 16.96 19.72 -9.82
CA TYR A 20 15.55 19.66 -10.21
C TYR A 20 15.33 18.49 -11.17
N PRO A 21 15.14 17.26 -10.66
CA PRO A 21 14.86 16.10 -11.51
C PRO A 21 13.54 16.30 -12.29
N VAL A 22 13.49 15.83 -13.53
CA VAL A 22 12.32 15.92 -14.39
C VAL A 22 11.90 14.51 -14.80
N PRO A 23 10.73 14.06 -14.33
CA PRO A 23 9.79 14.68 -13.40
C PRO A 23 10.32 14.77 -11.97
N ASP A 24 9.83 15.76 -11.20
CA ASP A 24 10.23 16.03 -9.81
C ASP A 24 9.68 14.96 -8.85
N ARG A 25 10.19 13.74 -8.93
CA ARG A 25 9.74 12.62 -8.10
C ARG A 25 10.80 12.14 -7.13
N ILE A 26 12.00 11.89 -7.65
CA ILE A 26 13.15 11.35 -6.91
C ILE A 26 14.39 11.51 -7.79
N LEU A 27 15.59 11.54 -7.20
CA LEU A 27 16.83 11.54 -7.96
C LEU A 27 16.90 10.33 -8.90
N ARG A 28 17.30 10.54 -10.15
CA ARG A 28 17.28 9.52 -11.21
C ARG A 28 17.96 8.21 -10.85
N PHE A 29 19.18 8.29 -10.29
CA PHE A 29 19.90 7.07 -9.90
C PHE A 29 19.22 6.35 -8.74
N THR A 30 18.68 7.09 -7.78
CA THR A 30 17.88 6.54 -6.69
C THR A 30 16.62 5.87 -7.22
N GLU A 31 15.92 6.48 -8.18
CA GLU A 31 14.75 5.90 -8.83
C GLU A 31 15.08 4.54 -9.46
N MET A 32 16.17 4.46 -10.22
CA MET A 32 16.62 3.22 -10.86
C MET A 32 16.90 2.12 -9.82
N LEU A 33 17.67 2.42 -8.80
CA LEU A 33 18.05 1.47 -7.75
C LEU A 33 16.82 0.97 -6.97
N VAL A 34 15.90 1.88 -6.62
CA VAL A 34 14.68 1.52 -5.90
C VAL A 34 13.74 0.73 -6.79
N CYS A 35 13.62 1.06 -8.08
CA CYS A 35 12.86 0.25 -9.04
C CYS A 35 13.40 -1.17 -9.13
N ASP A 36 14.71 -1.34 -9.26
CA ASP A 36 15.34 -2.65 -9.34
C ASP A 36 15.15 -3.45 -8.05
N TYR A 37 15.31 -2.79 -6.89
CA TYR A 37 15.05 -3.39 -5.59
C TYR A 37 13.59 -3.88 -5.46
N LEU A 38 12.62 -3.02 -5.76
CA LEU A 38 11.20 -3.39 -5.68
C LEU A 38 10.82 -4.47 -6.68
N ASN A 39 11.36 -4.47 -7.89
CA ASN A 39 11.17 -5.54 -8.86
C ASN A 39 11.67 -6.88 -8.33
N GLN A 40 12.82 -6.89 -7.67
CA GLN A 40 13.35 -8.10 -7.07
C GLN A 40 12.52 -8.56 -5.89
N GLU A 41 12.25 -7.70 -4.92
CA GLU A 41 11.62 -8.07 -3.65
C GLU A 41 10.11 -8.32 -3.78
N MET A 42 9.40 -7.50 -4.55
CA MET A 42 7.94 -7.61 -4.67
C MET A 42 7.48 -8.47 -5.84
N CYS A 43 8.30 -8.62 -6.87
CA CYS A 43 7.89 -9.24 -8.13
C CYS A 43 8.75 -10.44 -8.53
N ASP A 44 9.70 -10.88 -7.70
CA ASP A 44 10.64 -11.97 -8.03
C ASP A 44 11.27 -11.77 -9.43
N ASN A 45 11.68 -10.53 -9.74
CA ASN A 45 12.15 -10.09 -11.06
C ASN A 45 11.17 -10.35 -12.22
N ARG A 46 9.89 -10.46 -11.95
CA ARG A 46 8.82 -10.68 -12.92
C ARG A 46 7.72 -9.63 -12.75
N PRO A 47 8.04 -8.33 -12.97
CA PRO A 47 7.05 -7.28 -12.77
C PRO A 47 5.80 -7.54 -13.62
N PRO A 48 4.62 -7.14 -13.14
CA PRO A 48 3.40 -7.25 -13.91
C PRO A 48 3.50 -6.44 -15.21
N ARG A 49 2.63 -6.74 -16.17
CA ARG A 49 2.55 -5.96 -17.41
C ARG A 49 2.20 -4.52 -17.08
N GLY A 50 3.04 -3.61 -17.51
CA GLY A 50 2.97 -2.19 -17.20
C GLY A 50 4.12 -1.78 -16.27
N ALA A 51 4.63 -0.58 -16.46
CA ALA A 51 5.60 0.01 -15.56
C ALA A 51 4.89 0.55 -14.33
N PHE A 52 5.53 0.45 -13.17
CA PHE A 52 5.16 1.27 -12.02
C PHE A 52 6.12 2.45 -11.92
N ASP A 53 5.61 3.57 -11.45
CA ASP A 53 6.40 4.76 -11.18
C ASP A 53 6.68 4.87 -9.68
N LEU A 54 7.78 5.55 -9.34
CA LEU A 54 8.15 5.86 -7.96
C LEU A 54 7.87 7.33 -7.66
N PHE A 55 7.42 7.57 -6.45
CA PHE A 55 7.29 8.91 -5.90
C PHE A 55 7.79 8.91 -4.46
N ALA A 56 8.89 9.63 -4.19
CA ALA A 56 9.44 9.72 -2.85
C ALA A 56 8.59 10.66 -1.98
N THR A 57 8.33 10.24 -0.74
CA THR A 57 7.60 11.01 0.27
C THR A 57 8.32 11.00 1.60
N GLU A 58 7.85 11.82 2.53
CA GLU A 58 8.41 11.94 3.89
C GLU A 58 7.95 10.80 4.82
N GLY A 59 7.58 9.65 4.26
CA GLY A 59 7.14 8.45 5.00
C GLY A 59 5.69 8.08 4.74
N GLY A 60 5.27 6.92 5.29
CA GLY A 60 3.97 6.31 4.99
C GLY A 60 2.76 7.20 5.30
N THR A 61 2.79 7.97 6.38
CA THR A 61 1.70 8.91 6.72
C THR A 61 1.55 10.00 5.67
N ALA A 62 2.65 10.58 5.21
CA ALA A 62 2.64 11.58 4.13
C ALA A 62 2.18 10.95 2.82
N ALA A 63 2.70 9.77 2.47
CA ALA A 63 2.30 9.02 1.29
C ALA A 63 0.78 8.79 1.25
N MET A 64 0.17 8.40 2.37
CA MET A 64 -1.28 8.21 2.47
C MET A 64 -2.04 9.51 2.20
N CYS A 65 -1.60 10.64 2.77
CA CYS A 65 -2.22 11.94 2.50
C CYS A 65 -2.13 12.31 1.02
N TYR A 66 -0.97 12.13 0.40
CA TYR A 66 -0.79 12.40 -1.03
C TYR A 66 -1.65 11.50 -1.91
N ILE A 67 -1.77 10.21 -1.54
CA ILE A 67 -2.66 9.28 -2.24
C ILE A 67 -4.12 9.75 -2.13
N PHE A 68 -4.60 10.09 -0.94
CA PHE A 68 -5.98 10.56 -0.77
C PHE A 68 -6.24 11.86 -1.51
N ASP A 69 -5.32 12.82 -1.45
CA ASP A 69 -5.44 14.06 -2.20
C ASP A 69 -5.49 13.81 -3.71
N SER A 70 -4.58 12.99 -4.23
CA SER A 70 -4.55 12.60 -5.64
C SER A 70 -5.85 11.91 -6.07
N LEU A 71 -6.35 10.96 -5.26
CA LEU A 71 -7.58 10.24 -5.59
C LEU A 71 -8.80 11.16 -5.59
N GLN A 72 -8.84 12.16 -4.70
CA GLN A 72 -9.93 13.15 -4.67
C GLN A 72 -9.84 14.13 -5.85
N GLU A 73 -8.66 14.67 -6.13
CA GLU A 73 -8.46 15.61 -7.24
C GLU A 73 -8.75 14.98 -8.61
N ASN A 74 -8.54 13.67 -8.73
CA ASN A 74 -8.85 12.91 -9.95
C ASN A 74 -10.25 12.25 -9.93
N PHE A 75 -11.10 12.57 -8.95
CA PHE A 75 -12.47 12.06 -8.80
C PHE A 75 -12.59 10.54 -8.69
N LEU A 76 -11.52 9.86 -8.30
CA LEU A 76 -11.52 8.42 -8.04
C LEU A 76 -12.10 8.08 -6.67
N LEU A 77 -11.90 8.96 -5.68
CA LEU A 77 -12.59 8.96 -4.40
C LEU A 77 -13.20 10.33 -4.14
N ASN A 78 -14.42 10.35 -3.62
CA ASN A 78 -15.12 11.56 -3.24
C ASN A 78 -15.48 11.54 -1.77
N LYS A 79 -15.75 12.72 -1.19
CA LYS A 79 -16.23 12.82 0.19
C LYS A 79 -17.49 11.96 0.36
N GLY A 80 -17.49 11.09 1.36
CA GLY A 80 -18.58 10.16 1.63
C GLY A 80 -18.49 8.81 0.93
N ASP A 81 -17.52 8.60 0.05
CA ASP A 81 -17.24 7.28 -0.52
C ASP A 81 -16.74 6.30 0.55
N GLY A 82 -17.01 5.02 0.33
CA GLY A 82 -16.59 3.95 1.21
C GLY A 82 -15.15 3.53 0.96
N ILE A 83 -14.41 3.33 2.04
CA ILE A 83 -13.12 2.63 2.03
C ILE A 83 -13.16 1.52 3.08
N ALA A 84 -12.40 0.47 2.87
CA ALA A 84 -12.17 -0.58 3.86
C ALA A 84 -10.77 -0.46 4.45
N LEU A 85 -10.65 -0.77 5.73
CA LEU A 85 -9.40 -0.78 6.47
C LEU A 85 -9.30 -2.11 7.23
N MET A 86 -8.21 -2.83 7.03
CA MET A 86 -7.90 -4.03 7.80
C MET A 86 -7.34 -3.64 9.16
N VAL A 87 -8.01 -4.04 10.23
CA VAL A 87 -7.66 -3.71 11.62
C VAL A 87 -7.36 -4.96 12.45
N PRO A 88 -6.41 -4.87 13.41
CA PRO A 88 -5.72 -3.66 13.91
C PRO A 88 -4.82 -3.02 12.87
N ALA A 89 -4.74 -1.68 12.87
CA ALA A 89 -3.95 -0.91 11.94
C ALA A 89 -3.17 0.20 12.65
N PHE A 90 -2.19 0.75 11.97
CA PHE A 90 -1.47 1.93 12.41
C PHE A 90 -2.44 3.12 12.57
N THR A 91 -2.42 3.78 13.72
CA THR A 91 -3.42 4.80 14.12
C THR A 91 -3.71 5.86 13.04
N PRO A 92 -2.73 6.43 12.32
CA PRO A 92 -3.00 7.39 11.26
C PRO A 92 -3.93 6.85 10.17
N TYR A 93 -3.91 5.55 9.87
CA TYR A 93 -4.78 4.93 8.87
C TYR A 93 -6.25 4.86 9.32
N ILE A 94 -6.48 4.88 10.64
CA ILE A 94 -7.83 4.92 11.21
C ILE A 94 -8.37 6.36 11.22
N GLU A 95 -7.51 7.33 11.55
CA GLU A 95 -7.94 8.71 11.82
C GLU A 95 -7.99 9.59 10.56
N ILE A 96 -6.95 9.54 9.72
CA ILE A 96 -6.82 10.45 8.58
C ILE A 96 -7.99 10.35 7.59
N PRO A 97 -8.50 9.15 7.21
CA PRO A 97 -9.63 9.05 6.30
C PRO A 97 -10.89 9.77 6.76
N GLN A 98 -11.05 9.93 8.07
CA GLN A 98 -12.23 10.55 8.70
C GLN A 98 -12.12 12.07 8.83
N LEU A 99 -10.94 12.65 8.59
CA LEU A 99 -10.75 14.10 8.66
C LEU A 99 -11.73 14.84 7.74
N ASN A 100 -12.11 16.05 8.13
CA ASN A 100 -13.02 16.92 7.36
C ASN A 100 -12.58 17.13 5.90
N ARG A 101 -11.28 17.00 5.63
CA ARG A 101 -10.72 17.09 4.29
C ARG A 101 -11.20 15.95 3.41
N TYR A 102 -11.21 14.70 3.93
CA TYR A 102 -11.52 13.48 3.19
C TYR A 102 -12.95 13.00 3.42
N ARG A 103 -13.39 12.86 4.67
CA ARG A 103 -14.73 12.39 5.06
C ARG A 103 -15.12 11.06 4.42
N PHE A 104 -14.19 10.12 4.31
CA PHE A 104 -14.51 8.79 3.83
C PHE A 104 -15.32 8.01 4.87
N LYS A 105 -16.16 7.12 4.40
CA LYS A 105 -16.89 6.15 5.25
C LYS A 105 -16.01 4.92 5.43
N VAL A 106 -15.40 4.79 6.59
CA VAL A 106 -14.49 3.67 6.89
C VAL A 106 -15.31 2.45 7.29
N THR A 107 -15.05 1.33 6.61
CA THR A 107 -15.52 0.00 6.96
C THR A 107 -14.32 -0.77 7.54
N GLU A 108 -14.33 -1.03 8.83
CA GLU A 108 -13.28 -1.81 9.48
C GLU A 108 -13.52 -3.30 9.26
N LEU A 109 -12.50 -4.00 8.78
CA LEU A 109 -12.43 -5.45 8.70
C LEU A 109 -11.59 -5.92 9.89
N HIS A 110 -12.16 -6.74 10.77
CA HIS A 110 -11.52 -7.09 12.04
C HIS A 110 -10.81 -8.43 11.96
N ALA A 111 -9.55 -8.46 12.39
CA ALA A 111 -8.83 -9.71 12.61
C ALA A 111 -9.37 -10.41 13.86
N ASN A 112 -10.37 -11.24 13.71
CA ASN A 112 -11.16 -11.87 14.77
C ASN A 112 -11.14 -13.40 14.75
N ARG A 113 -10.29 -14.00 13.93
CA ARG A 113 -10.21 -15.47 13.82
C ARG A 113 -9.49 -16.07 15.03
N MET A 114 -9.99 -17.21 15.49
CA MET A 114 -9.41 -17.96 16.60
C MET A 114 -8.86 -19.30 16.10
N SER A 115 -7.75 -19.76 16.68
CA SER A 115 -7.23 -21.10 16.49
C SER A 115 -8.05 -22.13 17.29
N GLN A 116 -7.82 -23.44 17.04
CA GLN A 116 -8.53 -24.51 17.73
C GLN A 116 -8.25 -24.56 19.24
N ASP A 117 -7.09 -24.07 19.67
CA ASP A 117 -6.67 -23.95 21.08
C ASP A 117 -7.14 -22.64 21.73
N GLY A 118 -7.95 -21.85 21.03
CA GLY A 118 -8.51 -20.60 21.54
C GLY A 118 -7.55 -19.40 21.52
N LEU A 119 -6.39 -19.53 20.88
CA LEU A 119 -5.48 -18.42 20.70
C LEU A 119 -5.98 -17.49 19.61
N HIS A 120 -5.86 -16.18 19.82
CA HIS A 120 -6.20 -15.19 18.82
C HIS A 120 -5.22 -15.28 17.64
N LEU A 121 -5.77 -15.46 16.45
CA LEU A 121 -5.03 -15.34 15.20
C LEU A 121 -5.38 -13.99 14.58
N TRP A 122 -4.38 -13.17 14.29
CA TRP A 122 -4.60 -11.90 13.60
C TRP A 122 -4.93 -12.13 12.11
N GLN A 123 -5.97 -12.94 11.89
CA GLN A 123 -6.51 -13.29 10.57
C GLN A 123 -7.99 -12.92 10.50
N TYR A 124 -8.50 -12.81 9.29
CA TYR A 124 -9.83 -12.34 8.98
C TYR A 124 -10.75 -13.50 8.63
N SER A 125 -12.00 -13.40 9.04
CA SER A 125 -13.02 -14.34 8.61
C SER A 125 -13.40 -14.10 7.13
N ASP A 126 -13.91 -15.14 6.49
CA ASP A 126 -14.43 -15.02 5.13
C ASP A 126 -15.58 -14.01 5.05
N GLU A 127 -16.39 -13.93 6.09
CA GLU A 127 -17.52 -12.99 6.18
C GLU A 127 -17.04 -11.53 6.22
N ASP A 128 -15.96 -11.23 6.98
CA ASP A 128 -15.38 -9.89 6.98
C ASP A 128 -14.80 -9.52 5.62
N ILE A 129 -14.06 -10.43 4.99
CA ILE A 129 -13.47 -10.19 3.67
C ILE A 129 -14.57 -10.04 2.60
N ASP A 130 -15.66 -10.77 2.68
CA ASP A 130 -16.78 -10.70 1.73
C ASP A 130 -17.49 -9.32 1.75
N ARG A 131 -17.32 -8.52 2.79
CA ARG A 131 -17.80 -7.13 2.79
C ARG A 131 -17.21 -6.30 1.66
N LEU A 132 -16.02 -6.66 1.17
CA LEU A 132 -15.37 -6.02 0.02
C LEU A 132 -16.13 -6.20 -1.30
N LYS A 133 -17.06 -7.15 -1.39
CA LYS A 133 -17.94 -7.33 -2.55
C LYS A 133 -18.89 -6.14 -2.76
N ASN A 134 -19.09 -5.33 -1.72
CA ASN A 134 -19.94 -4.15 -1.80
C ASN A 134 -19.26 -3.08 -2.69
N PRO A 135 -19.84 -2.71 -3.84
CA PRO A 135 -19.26 -1.74 -4.76
C PRO A 135 -19.22 -0.29 -4.21
N ALA A 136 -19.88 -0.04 -3.07
CA ALA A 136 -19.76 1.23 -2.36
C ALA A 136 -18.37 1.38 -1.68
N ILE A 137 -17.66 0.27 -1.48
CA ILE A 137 -16.26 0.28 -1.00
C ILE A 137 -15.37 0.39 -2.22
N LYS A 138 -14.70 1.52 -2.37
CA LYS A 138 -13.88 1.85 -3.54
C LYS A 138 -12.38 1.62 -3.33
N ALA A 139 -11.94 1.54 -2.09
CA ALA A 139 -10.55 1.27 -1.76
C ALA A 139 -10.42 0.37 -0.54
N LEU A 140 -9.42 -0.51 -0.55
CA LEU A 140 -8.99 -1.31 0.60
C LEU A 140 -7.59 -0.89 1.01
N PHE A 141 -7.40 -0.58 2.29
CA PHE A 141 -6.09 -0.35 2.89
C PHE A 141 -5.62 -1.60 3.62
N VAL A 142 -4.41 -2.03 3.30
CA VAL A 142 -3.76 -3.23 3.83
C VAL A 142 -2.35 -2.90 4.28
N THR A 143 -2.01 -3.19 5.54
CA THR A 143 -0.62 -3.23 5.99
C THR A 143 -0.20 -4.69 6.11
N ASN A 144 0.78 -5.13 5.34
CA ASN A 144 1.18 -6.54 5.30
C ASN A 144 2.70 -6.72 5.16
N PRO A 145 3.39 -7.26 6.16
CA PRO A 145 2.91 -7.67 7.48
C PRO A 145 2.25 -6.55 8.27
N SER A 146 1.25 -6.90 9.10
CA SER A 146 0.41 -5.93 9.81
C SER A 146 1.15 -5.21 10.95
N ASN A 147 0.76 -3.98 11.20
CA ASN A 147 1.21 -3.16 12.33
C ASN A 147 -0.02 -2.74 13.16
N PRO A 148 -0.08 -2.99 14.47
CA PRO A 148 0.96 -3.46 15.39
C PRO A 148 1.11 -4.99 15.53
N PRO A 149 0.19 -5.86 15.05
CA PRO A 149 0.23 -7.26 15.45
C PRO A 149 1.34 -8.12 14.81
N SER A 150 2.06 -7.59 13.81
CA SER A 150 3.18 -8.28 13.12
C SER A 150 2.79 -9.63 12.49
N TYR A 151 1.62 -9.68 11.87
CA TYR A 151 1.06 -10.89 11.23
C TYR A 151 0.95 -10.69 9.74
N THR A 152 1.30 -11.72 8.98
CA THR A 152 1.11 -11.76 7.53
C THR A 152 -0.29 -12.28 7.20
N LEU A 153 -0.92 -11.73 6.18
CA LEU A 153 -2.17 -12.28 5.66
C LEU A 153 -1.95 -13.71 5.16
N SER A 154 -2.91 -14.58 5.44
CA SER A 154 -2.85 -15.94 4.94
C SER A 154 -3.00 -15.99 3.41
N PRO A 155 -2.41 -16.99 2.74
CA PRO A 155 -2.59 -17.17 1.29
C PRO A 155 -4.07 -17.27 0.89
N GLU A 156 -4.91 -17.87 1.73
CA GLU A 156 -6.34 -18.02 1.50
C GLU A 156 -7.04 -16.66 1.51
N THR A 157 -6.73 -15.80 2.50
CA THR A 157 -7.26 -14.43 2.57
C THR A 157 -6.84 -13.61 1.35
N MET A 158 -5.57 -13.70 0.97
CA MET A 158 -5.05 -13.02 -0.22
C MET A 158 -5.77 -13.49 -1.50
N ALA A 159 -5.91 -14.81 -1.68
CA ALA A 159 -6.61 -15.38 -2.83
C ALA A 159 -8.07 -14.94 -2.89
N ARG A 160 -8.75 -14.86 -1.73
CA ARG A 160 -10.12 -14.37 -1.64
C ARG A 160 -10.25 -12.91 -2.05
N ILE A 161 -9.37 -12.03 -1.57
CA ILE A 161 -9.34 -10.63 -1.98
C ILE A 161 -9.15 -10.51 -3.50
N VAL A 162 -8.20 -11.27 -4.07
CA VAL A 162 -7.97 -11.30 -5.52
C VAL A 162 -9.21 -11.74 -6.29
N THR A 163 -9.92 -12.76 -5.80
CA THR A 163 -11.18 -13.24 -6.41
C THR A 163 -12.25 -12.14 -6.38
N ILE A 164 -12.44 -11.47 -5.23
CA ILE A 164 -13.40 -10.38 -5.10
C ILE A 164 -13.10 -9.24 -6.09
N VAL A 165 -11.83 -8.86 -6.23
CA VAL A 165 -11.45 -7.81 -7.20
C VAL A 165 -11.71 -8.25 -8.64
N LYS A 166 -11.55 -9.53 -8.95
CA LYS A 166 -11.76 -10.01 -10.33
C LYS A 166 -13.23 -10.19 -10.69
N GLU A 167 -14.05 -10.61 -9.75
CA GLU A 167 -15.38 -11.14 -10.03
C GLU A 167 -16.51 -10.26 -9.46
N ASP A 168 -16.33 -9.75 -8.25
CA ASP A 168 -17.41 -9.07 -7.52
C ASP A 168 -17.28 -7.53 -7.53
N ASN A 169 -16.07 -7.00 -7.33
CA ASN A 169 -15.82 -5.57 -7.22
C ASN A 169 -14.57 -5.15 -8.02
N PRO A 170 -14.63 -5.13 -9.36
CA PRO A 170 -13.48 -4.90 -10.23
C PRO A 170 -12.91 -3.47 -10.15
N ASN A 171 -13.62 -2.54 -9.54
CA ASN A 171 -13.17 -1.16 -9.33
C ASN A 171 -12.59 -0.92 -7.93
N LEU A 172 -12.45 -1.97 -7.12
CA LEU A 172 -11.82 -1.86 -5.81
C LEU A 172 -10.32 -1.58 -5.97
N MET A 173 -9.88 -0.43 -5.51
CA MET A 173 -8.45 -0.08 -5.45
C MET A 173 -7.83 -0.74 -4.22
N ILE A 174 -6.67 -1.38 -4.41
CA ILE A 174 -5.89 -1.94 -3.31
C ILE A 174 -4.72 -0.99 -3.04
N ILE A 175 -4.59 -0.55 -1.80
CA ILE A 175 -3.51 0.32 -1.33
C ILE A 175 -2.79 -0.43 -0.22
N THR A 176 -1.54 -0.80 -0.48
CA THR A 176 -0.73 -1.59 0.46
C THR A 176 0.32 -0.73 1.14
N ASP A 177 0.53 -1.00 2.42
CA ASP A 177 1.68 -0.54 3.18
C ASP A 177 2.58 -1.75 3.43
N ASP A 178 3.69 -1.78 2.73
CA ASP A 178 4.64 -2.90 2.72
C ASP A 178 5.91 -2.56 3.50
N VAL A 179 5.83 -1.66 4.48
CA VAL A 179 6.98 -1.21 5.27
C VAL A 179 7.76 -2.36 5.92
N TYR A 180 7.09 -3.47 6.20
CA TYR A 180 7.69 -4.70 6.73
C TYR A 180 7.80 -5.82 5.70
N GLY A 181 7.59 -5.56 4.43
CA GLY A 181 7.50 -6.57 3.37
C GLY A 181 8.77 -7.39 3.14
N THR A 182 9.92 -6.91 3.65
CA THR A 182 11.23 -7.58 3.51
C THR A 182 11.75 -8.21 4.81
N PHE A 183 10.94 -8.33 5.86
CA PHE A 183 11.30 -8.93 7.14
C PHE A 183 10.71 -10.33 7.32
#